data_3f8cbc37d06a505c0391b446af7a7cb5
#
_entry.id   3f8cbc37d06a505c0391b446af7a7cb5
#
_cell.length_a   1.000
_cell.length_b   1.000
_cell.length_c   1.000
_cell.angle_alpha   90.00
_cell.angle_beta   90.00
_cell.angle_gamma   90.00
#
_symmetry.space_group_name_H-M   'P 1'
#
loop_
_entity.id
_entity.type
_entity.pdbx_description
1 polymer ?
#
loop_
_entity_poly.entity_id
_entity_poly.type
_entity_poly.pdbx_seq_one_letter_code
_entity_poly.pdbx_strand_id
1 'polypeptide(L)'
;MLFRSRVPPAQTFPNGCHIVEVEIDPNTGAIAIERYTIVDDFGRTINPLMLEGQVHGGVVQGIGQALLEHAVYDPDSGQLLSGSFMDYAMPRAGDLPSFDFSTHTVPSTSNPFGVKGAGEAGAVGAPPAVINAIVDALHHKNGTRHIDMPATPPRIWQAINGSAAA
;
A
#
# COMPACT_ATOMS: atom_id res chain seq x y z
N MET A 1 -13.75 39.60 15.26
CA MET A 1 -12.54 38.84 14.89
C MET A 1 -12.85 38.12 13.59
N LEU A 2 -12.35 38.61 12.44
CA LEU A 2 -12.60 37.99 11.15
C LEU A 2 -11.60 36.87 10.96
N PHE A 3 -12.06 35.60 11.01
CA PHE A 3 -11.30 34.46 10.55
C PHE A 3 -11.08 34.61 9.06
N ARG A 4 -9.93 35.11 8.64
CA ARG A 4 -9.49 34.97 7.26
C ARG A 4 -8.89 33.57 7.11
N SER A 5 -9.64 32.65 6.51
CA SER A 5 -9.05 31.42 6.00
C SER A 5 -8.06 31.79 4.90
N ARG A 6 -6.77 31.68 5.17
CA ARG A 6 -5.73 31.86 4.17
C ARG A 6 -5.69 30.58 3.35
N VAL A 7 -6.12 30.64 2.13
CA VAL A 7 -5.88 29.54 1.18
C VAL A 7 -4.36 29.45 1.02
N PRO A 8 -3.74 28.29 1.23
CA PRO A 8 -2.31 28.13 0.99
C PRO A 8 -1.99 28.52 -0.45
N PRO A 9 -0.91 29.29 -0.69
CA PRO A 9 -0.58 29.76 -2.05
C PRO A 9 -0.22 28.62 -3.02
N ALA A 10 0.15 27.44 -2.52
CA ALA A 10 0.40 26.24 -3.30
C ALA A 10 0.19 24.99 -2.44
N GLN A 11 -0.23 23.91 -3.08
CA GLN A 11 -0.25 22.59 -2.47
C GLN A 11 1.18 22.05 -2.34
N THR A 12 1.40 21.21 -1.35
CA THR A 12 2.68 20.51 -1.12
C THR A 12 2.42 19.02 -1.10
N PHE A 13 3.21 18.27 -1.85
CA PHE A 13 3.09 16.83 -1.93
C PHE A 13 4.34 16.18 -1.36
N PRO A 14 4.18 15.10 -0.57
CA PRO A 14 5.29 14.23 -0.23
C PRO A 14 5.76 13.50 -1.50
N ASN A 15 6.96 13.00 -1.45
CA ASN A 15 7.48 12.07 -2.45
C ASN A 15 8.45 11.12 -1.75
N GLY A 16 8.75 9.98 -2.37
CA GLY A 16 9.62 9.00 -1.75
C GLY A 16 9.75 7.73 -2.59
N CYS A 17 10.31 6.71 -1.94
CA CYS A 17 10.51 5.40 -2.52
C CYS A 17 10.11 4.32 -1.52
N HIS A 18 9.28 3.37 -1.96
CA HIS A 18 8.90 2.17 -1.21
C HIS A 18 9.48 0.95 -1.90
N ILE A 19 10.15 0.09 -1.15
CA ILE A 19 10.74 -1.17 -1.63
C ILE A 19 10.15 -2.29 -0.80
N VAL A 20 9.67 -3.34 -1.48
CA VAL A 20 9.01 -4.49 -0.86
C VAL A 20 9.70 -5.76 -1.32
N GLU A 21 10.02 -6.64 -0.38
CA GLU A 21 10.50 -7.99 -0.61
C GLU A 21 9.38 -8.97 -0.22
N VAL A 22 9.02 -9.87 -1.12
CA VAL A 22 7.94 -10.85 -0.90
C VAL A 22 8.44 -12.27 -1.11
N GLU A 23 7.90 -13.19 -0.33
CA GLU A 23 7.97 -14.63 -0.59
C GLU A 23 6.58 -15.14 -0.97
N ILE A 24 6.50 -15.97 -2.01
CA ILE A 24 5.25 -16.56 -2.51
C ILE A 24 5.35 -18.08 -2.41
N ASP A 25 4.44 -18.70 -1.65
CA ASP A 25 4.29 -20.16 -1.66
C ASP A 25 3.61 -20.61 -2.96
N PRO A 26 4.30 -21.33 -3.86
CA PRO A 26 3.74 -21.73 -5.13
C PRO A 26 2.62 -22.77 -5.02
N ASN A 27 2.51 -23.46 -3.88
CA ASN A 27 1.48 -24.49 -3.68
C ASN A 27 0.14 -23.90 -3.24
N THR A 28 0.17 -22.77 -2.53
CA THR A 28 -1.02 -22.15 -1.94
C THR A 28 -1.32 -20.76 -2.53
N GLY A 29 -0.33 -20.10 -3.13
CA GLY A 29 -0.40 -18.71 -3.54
C GLY A 29 -0.31 -17.73 -2.38
N ALA A 30 -0.02 -18.19 -1.17
CA ALA A 30 0.16 -17.32 -0.01
C ALA A 30 1.39 -16.42 -0.18
N ILE A 31 1.25 -15.17 0.27
CA ILE A 31 2.30 -14.14 0.18
C ILE A 31 2.73 -13.78 1.59
N ALA A 32 4.02 -13.82 1.85
CA ALA A 32 4.64 -13.20 3.01
C ALA A 32 5.40 -11.94 2.56
N ILE A 33 5.20 -10.82 3.26
CA ILE A 33 6.04 -9.63 3.09
C ILE A 33 7.23 -9.80 4.04
N GLU A 34 8.39 -10.13 3.49
CA GLU A 34 9.60 -10.37 4.26
C GLU A 34 10.23 -9.07 4.75
N ARG A 35 10.16 -8.03 3.92
CA ARG A 35 10.73 -6.72 4.24
C ARG A 35 9.97 -5.61 3.56
N TYR A 36 9.83 -4.48 4.25
CA TYR A 36 9.24 -3.27 3.70
C TYR A 36 10.08 -2.06 4.11
N THR A 37 10.69 -1.41 3.15
CA THR A 37 11.56 -0.24 3.36
C THR A 37 10.94 1.01 2.76
N ILE A 38 10.95 2.10 3.51
CA ILE A 38 10.33 3.38 3.16
C ILE A 38 11.35 4.50 3.35
N VAL A 39 11.54 5.30 2.32
CA VAL A 39 12.30 6.56 2.41
C VAL A 39 11.46 7.66 1.78
N ASP A 40 10.86 8.50 2.62
CA ASP A 40 9.94 9.54 2.18
C ASP A 40 10.45 10.96 2.52
N ASP A 41 10.01 11.92 1.71
CA ASP A 41 10.24 13.34 1.91
C ASP A 41 8.93 14.05 2.29
N PHE A 42 8.81 14.41 3.55
CA PHE A 42 7.71 15.20 4.10
C PHE A 42 8.11 16.67 4.36
N GLY A 43 9.20 17.12 3.74
CA GLY A 43 9.79 18.38 4.11
C GLY A 43 10.29 18.34 5.55
N ARG A 44 10.13 19.44 6.28
CA ARG A 44 10.54 19.47 7.69
C ARG A 44 9.54 18.70 8.56
N THR A 45 10.03 17.68 9.26
CA THR A 45 9.25 16.89 10.22
C THR A 45 9.06 17.66 11.52
N ILE A 46 7.79 17.88 11.92
CA ILE A 46 7.46 18.58 13.17
C ILE A 46 7.40 17.58 14.34
N ASN A 47 6.75 16.44 14.14
CA ASN A 47 6.64 15.39 15.14
C ASN A 47 6.97 14.03 14.52
N PRO A 48 8.18 13.49 14.73
CA PRO A 48 8.62 12.23 14.13
C PRO A 48 7.73 11.04 14.51
N LEU A 49 7.32 10.92 15.76
CA LEU A 49 6.51 9.81 16.25
C LEU A 49 5.13 9.76 15.57
N MET A 50 4.47 10.92 15.44
CA MET A 50 3.19 11.00 14.75
C MET A 50 3.33 10.73 13.26
N LEU A 51 4.42 11.20 12.64
CA LEU A 51 4.70 10.97 11.23
C LEU A 51 4.90 9.49 10.93
N GLU A 52 5.72 8.82 11.74
CA GLU A 52 5.96 7.37 11.63
C GLU A 52 4.64 6.57 11.76
N GLY A 53 3.84 6.87 12.77
CA GLY A 53 2.53 6.24 12.95
C GLY A 53 1.58 6.47 11.76
N GLN A 54 1.59 7.67 11.16
CA GLN A 54 0.80 8.00 9.98
C GLN A 54 1.26 7.20 8.76
N VAL A 55 2.57 7.10 8.54
CA VAL A 55 3.12 6.32 7.42
C VAL A 55 2.83 4.85 7.57
N HIS A 56 3.08 4.28 8.76
CA HIS A 56 2.79 2.86 9.04
C HIS A 56 1.31 2.54 8.82
N GLY A 57 0.40 3.35 9.35
CA GLY A 57 -1.05 3.16 9.15
C GLY A 57 -1.47 3.24 7.69
N GLY A 58 -0.92 4.19 6.93
CA GLY A 58 -1.16 4.31 5.49
C GLY A 58 -0.64 3.12 4.69
N VAL A 59 0.58 2.65 5.01
CA VAL A 59 1.16 1.46 4.36
C VAL A 59 0.31 0.21 4.61
N VAL A 60 -0.13 -0.01 5.84
CA VAL A 60 -0.99 -1.16 6.18
C VAL A 60 -2.32 -1.10 5.42
N GLN A 61 -2.93 0.07 5.31
CA GLN A 61 -4.14 0.26 4.50
C GLN A 61 -3.89 -0.09 3.03
N GLY A 62 -2.79 0.36 2.45
CA GLY A 62 -2.44 0.05 1.06
C GLY A 62 -2.12 -1.43 0.83
N ILE A 63 -1.45 -2.10 1.77
CA ILE A 63 -1.22 -3.56 1.74
C ILE A 63 -2.56 -4.29 1.80
N GLY A 64 -3.48 -3.87 2.66
CA GLY A 64 -4.82 -4.43 2.74
C GLY A 64 -5.56 -4.40 1.41
N GLN A 65 -5.55 -3.25 0.73
CA GLN A 65 -6.13 -3.10 -0.60
C GLN A 65 -5.43 -3.97 -1.65
N ALA A 66 -4.10 -4.09 -1.57
CA ALA A 66 -3.33 -4.86 -2.53
C ALA A 66 -3.56 -6.38 -2.41
N LEU A 67 -3.74 -6.91 -1.19
CA LEU A 67 -3.66 -8.35 -0.93
C LEU A 67 -4.96 -8.99 -0.42
N LEU A 68 -5.79 -8.26 0.34
CA LEU A 68 -6.81 -8.85 1.20
C LEU A 68 -8.21 -8.30 0.94
N GLU A 69 -8.37 -6.98 0.93
CA GLU A 69 -9.66 -6.31 0.99
C GLU A 69 -10.41 -6.41 -0.34
N HIS A 70 -11.56 -7.08 -0.31
CA HIS A 70 -12.38 -7.30 -1.50
C HIS A 70 -13.86 -7.08 -1.20
N ALA A 71 -14.44 -6.02 -1.75
CA ALA A 71 -15.88 -5.81 -1.73
C ALA A 71 -16.52 -6.67 -2.84
N VAL A 72 -17.29 -7.67 -2.44
CA VAL A 72 -17.95 -8.60 -3.35
C VAL A 72 -19.45 -8.34 -3.35
N TYR A 73 -20.01 -8.14 -4.53
CA TYR A 73 -21.45 -7.94 -4.74
C TYR A 73 -22.04 -9.11 -5.51
N ASP A 74 -23.25 -9.51 -5.13
CA ASP A 74 -24.03 -10.46 -5.92
C ASP A 74 -24.42 -9.82 -7.26
N PRO A 75 -24.12 -10.45 -8.41
CA PRO A 75 -24.34 -9.85 -9.72
C PRO A 75 -25.81 -9.68 -10.09
N ASP A 76 -26.71 -10.49 -9.53
CA ASP A 76 -28.11 -10.47 -9.89
C ASP A 76 -28.92 -9.50 -9.02
N SER A 77 -28.64 -9.45 -7.72
CA SER A 77 -29.38 -8.64 -6.74
C SER A 77 -28.67 -7.33 -6.37
N GLY A 78 -27.36 -7.20 -6.63
CA GLY A 78 -26.54 -6.08 -6.15
C GLY A 78 -26.27 -6.10 -4.64
N GLN A 79 -26.59 -7.20 -3.95
CA GLN A 79 -26.36 -7.34 -2.51
C GLN A 79 -24.86 -7.42 -2.20
N LEU A 80 -24.37 -6.62 -1.25
CA LEU A 80 -23.01 -6.74 -0.74
C LEU A 80 -22.87 -8.06 0.05
N LEU A 81 -22.03 -8.97 -0.44
CA LEU A 81 -21.77 -10.28 0.18
C LEU A 81 -20.68 -10.21 1.24
N SER A 82 -19.68 -9.35 1.07
CA SER A 82 -18.60 -9.11 2.04
C SER A 82 -18.92 -7.99 3.03
N GLY A 83 -20.13 -7.99 3.60
CA GLY A 83 -20.65 -6.93 4.45
C GLY A 83 -20.24 -7.01 5.94
N SER A 84 -19.45 -7.99 6.34
CA SER A 84 -18.96 -8.18 7.70
C SER A 84 -17.47 -8.48 7.74
N PHE A 85 -16.82 -8.30 8.92
CA PHE A 85 -15.41 -8.67 9.09
C PHE A 85 -15.14 -10.19 9.09
N MET A 86 -16.18 -11.02 8.96
CA MET A 86 -16.03 -12.44 8.67
C MET A 86 -15.71 -12.69 7.20
N ASP A 87 -16.20 -11.83 6.31
CA ASP A 87 -16.13 -11.97 4.87
C ASP A 87 -15.18 -10.95 4.23
N TYR A 88 -15.04 -9.76 4.85
CA TYR A 88 -14.13 -8.71 4.42
C TYR A 88 -12.84 -8.77 5.22
N ALA A 89 -11.78 -9.28 4.59
CA ALA A 89 -10.50 -9.47 5.24
C ALA A 89 -9.73 -8.15 5.35
N MET A 90 -9.36 -7.77 6.59
CA MET A 90 -8.47 -6.63 6.85
C MET A 90 -7.11 -7.14 7.36
N PRO A 91 -6.01 -6.41 7.09
CA PRO A 91 -4.70 -6.74 7.63
C PRO A 91 -4.70 -6.76 9.16
N ARG A 92 -4.00 -7.74 9.73
CA ARG A 92 -3.76 -7.85 11.16
C ARG A 92 -2.28 -7.63 11.44
N ALA A 93 -1.96 -7.23 12.66
CA ALA A 93 -0.57 -6.96 13.04
C ALA A 93 0.38 -8.17 12.83
N GLY A 94 -0.15 -9.39 12.92
CA GLY A 94 0.62 -10.62 12.67
C GLY A 94 0.87 -10.93 11.19
N ASP A 95 0.21 -10.23 10.27
CA ASP A 95 0.34 -10.45 8.83
C ASP A 95 1.45 -9.59 8.20
N LEU A 96 2.11 -8.75 9.01
CA LEU A 96 3.01 -7.71 8.52
C LEU A 96 4.36 -7.75 9.22
N PRO A 97 5.46 -7.47 8.51
CA PRO A 97 6.76 -7.27 9.14
C PRO A 97 6.83 -5.92 9.86
N SER A 98 7.91 -5.70 10.58
CA SER A 98 8.30 -4.33 10.97
C SER A 98 8.71 -3.54 9.73
N PHE A 99 8.35 -2.25 9.69
CA PHE A 99 8.71 -1.37 8.57
C PHE A 99 10.03 -0.66 8.85
N ASP A 100 10.94 -0.67 7.88
CA ASP A 100 12.15 0.15 7.88
C ASP A 100 11.81 1.54 7.35
N PHE A 101 11.49 2.48 8.24
CA PHE A 101 11.10 3.84 7.87
C PHE A 101 12.20 4.85 8.12
N SER A 102 12.45 5.70 7.14
CA SER A 102 13.33 6.86 7.25
C SER A 102 12.82 8.03 6.42
N THR A 103 13.34 9.23 6.70
CA THR A 103 12.98 10.44 5.94
C THR A 103 14.20 11.06 5.27
N HIS A 104 14.02 11.51 4.03
CA HIS A 104 14.99 12.36 3.32
C HIS A 104 14.42 13.76 3.16
N THR A 105 14.77 14.66 4.10
CA THR A 105 14.14 15.97 4.23
C THR A 105 14.56 16.94 3.13
N VAL A 106 13.62 17.36 2.29
CA VAL A 106 13.72 18.48 1.35
C VAL A 106 12.64 19.51 1.68
N PRO A 107 12.95 20.59 2.40
CA PRO A 107 11.92 21.54 2.83
C PRO A 107 11.16 22.16 1.65
N SER A 108 9.84 22.28 1.81
CA SER A 108 9.02 23.02 0.84
C SER A 108 9.35 24.50 0.88
N THR A 109 9.41 25.12 -0.28
CA THR A 109 9.58 26.58 -0.42
C THR A 109 8.26 27.34 -0.44
N SER A 110 7.13 26.64 -0.52
CA SER A 110 5.79 27.24 -0.63
C SER A 110 5.17 27.66 0.70
N ASN A 111 5.78 27.28 1.83
CA ASN A 111 5.35 27.68 3.17
C ASN A 111 6.53 27.92 4.12
N PRO A 112 6.36 28.79 5.13
CA PRO A 112 7.46 29.19 6.03
C PRO A 112 7.98 28.07 6.93
N PHE A 113 7.20 27.01 7.14
CA PHE A 113 7.61 25.86 7.95
C PHE A 113 8.39 24.82 7.15
N GLY A 114 8.33 24.88 5.82
CA GLY A 114 8.98 23.91 4.95
C GLY A 114 8.37 22.51 5.02
N VAL A 115 7.11 22.39 5.46
CA VAL A 115 6.41 21.11 5.62
C VAL A 115 5.74 20.67 4.32
N LYS A 116 5.54 19.36 4.18
CA LYS A 116 4.72 18.72 3.12
C LYS A 116 3.66 17.84 3.78
N GLY A 117 2.59 17.53 3.03
CA GLY A 117 1.54 16.63 3.52
C GLY A 117 2.08 15.22 3.77
N ALA A 118 1.51 14.51 4.75
CA ALA A 118 1.93 13.16 5.11
C ALA A 118 0.76 12.18 5.23
N GLY A 119 -0.48 12.66 5.07
CA GLY A 119 -1.69 11.88 5.37
C GLY A 119 -1.86 10.63 4.51
N GLU A 120 -1.49 10.68 3.25
CA GLU A 120 -1.81 9.64 2.26
C GLU A 120 -0.58 8.92 1.69
N ALA A 121 0.64 9.35 2.02
CA ALA A 121 1.87 8.85 1.40
C ALA A 121 1.99 7.32 1.47
N GLY A 122 1.77 6.74 2.64
CA GLY A 122 1.81 5.29 2.82
C GLY A 122 0.76 4.55 1.99
N ALA A 123 -0.49 5.04 1.98
CA ALA A 123 -1.58 4.41 1.25
C ALA A 123 -1.43 4.52 -0.28
N VAL A 124 -0.78 5.58 -0.76
CA VAL A 124 -0.49 5.76 -2.20
C VAL A 124 0.72 4.92 -2.63
N GLY A 125 1.77 4.86 -1.81
CA GLY A 125 3.00 4.14 -2.12
C GLY A 125 2.90 2.62 -2.04
N ALA A 126 2.10 2.09 -1.09
CA ALA A 126 2.09 0.67 -0.78
C ALA A 126 1.45 -0.22 -1.87
N PRO A 127 0.27 0.08 -2.45
CA PRO A 127 -0.31 -0.81 -3.44
C PRO A 127 0.60 -1.07 -4.64
N PRO A 128 1.16 -0.05 -5.32
CA PRO A 128 2.05 -0.28 -6.45
C PRO A 128 3.35 -0.98 -6.05
N ALA A 129 3.92 -0.68 -4.86
CA ALA A 129 5.14 -1.32 -4.41
C ALA A 129 4.94 -2.83 -4.19
N VAL A 130 3.86 -3.22 -3.52
CA VAL A 130 3.51 -4.62 -3.25
C VAL A 130 3.19 -5.36 -4.55
N ILE A 131 2.35 -4.81 -5.41
CA ILE A 131 1.98 -5.45 -6.68
C ILE A 131 3.18 -5.59 -7.61
N ASN A 132 4.07 -4.59 -7.67
CA ASN A 132 5.29 -4.70 -8.46
C ASN A 132 6.21 -5.83 -7.96
N ALA A 133 6.37 -6.00 -6.65
CA ALA A 133 7.15 -7.09 -6.08
C ALA A 133 6.56 -8.47 -6.44
N ILE A 134 5.24 -8.61 -6.36
CA ILE A 134 4.54 -9.84 -6.75
C ILE A 134 4.69 -10.11 -8.24
N VAL A 135 4.46 -9.11 -9.08
CA VAL A 135 4.59 -9.26 -10.53
C VAL A 135 6.03 -9.62 -10.93
N ASP A 136 7.02 -9.03 -10.26
CA ASP A 136 8.43 -9.37 -10.49
C ASP A 136 8.70 -10.85 -10.17
N ALA A 137 8.26 -11.32 -9.00
CA ALA A 137 8.39 -12.73 -8.60
C ALA A 137 7.68 -13.68 -9.59
N LEU A 138 6.45 -13.37 -10.00
CA LEU A 138 5.68 -14.16 -10.95
C LEU A 138 6.29 -14.11 -12.35
N HIS A 139 6.82 -12.96 -12.77
CA HIS A 139 7.47 -12.82 -14.06
C HIS A 139 8.71 -13.72 -14.18
N HIS A 140 9.53 -13.77 -13.15
CA HIS A 140 10.67 -14.67 -13.09
C HIS A 140 10.28 -16.14 -13.09
N LYS A 141 9.11 -16.48 -12.54
CA LYS A 141 8.61 -17.85 -12.48
C LYS A 141 8.01 -18.35 -13.79
N ASN A 142 7.14 -17.56 -14.42
CA ASN A 142 6.33 -18.00 -15.57
C ASN A 142 6.03 -16.91 -16.60
N GLY A 143 6.64 -15.72 -16.49
CA GLY A 143 6.45 -14.62 -17.44
C GLY A 143 5.20 -13.76 -17.21
N THR A 144 4.46 -13.94 -16.11
CA THR A 144 3.30 -13.10 -15.77
C THR A 144 3.72 -11.63 -15.65
N ARG A 145 2.96 -10.73 -16.28
CA ARG A 145 3.27 -9.28 -16.33
C ARG A 145 2.23 -8.39 -15.67
N HIS A 146 1.13 -8.98 -15.23
CA HIS A 146 0.04 -8.23 -14.61
C HIS A 146 -0.76 -9.12 -13.67
N ILE A 147 -1.22 -8.53 -12.58
CA ILE A 147 -2.20 -9.11 -11.67
C ILE A 147 -3.10 -8.00 -11.11
N ASP A 148 -4.40 -8.25 -11.09
CA ASP A 148 -5.37 -7.30 -10.52
C ASP A 148 -5.39 -7.37 -8.98
N MET A 149 -5.61 -6.20 -8.36
CA MET A 149 -5.88 -6.13 -6.92
C MET A 149 -7.33 -6.54 -6.60
N PRO A 150 -7.55 -7.14 -5.43
CA PRO A 150 -6.55 -7.67 -4.50
C PRO A 150 -5.90 -8.94 -5.05
N ALA A 151 -4.57 -9.03 -4.91
CA ALA A 151 -3.78 -10.19 -5.31
C ALA A 151 -3.90 -11.29 -4.24
N THR A 152 -5.09 -11.85 -4.10
CA THR A 152 -5.40 -12.88 -3.10
C THR A 152 -4.69 -14.20 -3.42
N PRO A 153 -4.45 -15.08 -2.42
CA PRO A 153 -3.81 -16.37 -2.64
C PRO A 153 -4.42 -17.20 -3.79
N PRO A 154 -5.74 -17.30 -3.96
CA PRO A 154 -6.32 -18.00 -5.12
C PRO A 154 -5.94 -17.38 -6.46
N ARG A 155 -5.90 -16.03 -6.56
CA ARG A 155 -5.50 -15.35 -7.80
C ARG A 155 -4.02 -15.57 -8.11
N ILE A 156 -3.16 -15.51 -7.10
CA ILE A 156 -1.73 -15.82 -7.25
C ILE A 156 -1.53 -17.26 -7.70
N TRP A 157 -2.22 -18.21 -7.04
CA TRP A 157 -2.15 -19.61 -7.39
C TRP A 157 -2.59 -19.86 -8.85
N GLN A 158 -3.68 -19.23 -9.28
CA GLN A 158 -4.14 -19.27 -10.67
C GLN A 158 -3.10 -18.67 -11.64
N ALA A 159 -2.47 -17.55 -11.28
CA ALA A 159 -1.42 -16.94 -12.11
C ALA A 159 -0.20 -17.86 -12.25
N ILE A 160 0.13 -18.64 -11.22
CA ILE A 160 1.23 -19.60 -11.27
C ILE A 160 0.86 -20.84 -12.11
N ASN A 161 -0.35 -21.39 -11.94
CA ASN A 161 -0.73 -22.71 -12.47
C ASN A 161 -1.69 -22.64 -13.67
N GLY A 162 -2.37 -21.52 -13.87
CA GLY A 162 -3.40 -21.35 -14.90
C GLY A 162 -2.87 -21.04 -16.30
N SER A 163 -1.60 -20.70 -16.47
CA SER A 163 -0.97 -20.43 -17.77
C SER A 163 -0.64 -21.71 -18.57
N ALA A 164 -1.01 -22.88 -18.08
CA ALA A 164 -0.81 -24.17 -18.77
C ALA A 164 -2.01 -24.59 -19.66
N ALA A 165 -3.05 -23.74 -19.79
CA ALA A 165 -4.26 -24.04 -20.55
C ALA A 165 -4.66 -22.85 -21.45
N ALA A 166 -3.80 -22.49 -22.41
CA ALA A 166 -4.14 -21.66 -23.56
C ALA A 166 -3.31 -22.10 -24.78
#